data_bbf7a86d365768b095f299bea5291a94
#
_entry.id   bbf7a86d365768b095f299bea5291a94
#
_cell.length_a   1.000
_cell.length_b   1.000
_cell.length_c   1.000
_cell.angle_alpha   90.00
_cell.angle_beta   90.00
_cell.angle_gamma   90.00
#
_symmetry.space_group_name_H-M   'P 1'
#
loop_
_entity.id
_entity.type
_entity.pdbx_description
1 polymer ?
#
loop_
_entity_poly.entity_id
_entity_poly.type
_entity_poly.pdbx_seq_one_letter_code
_entity_poly.pdbx_strand_id
1 'polypeptide(L)'
;VMEGATVGQVVESRSGDFKQGDYVLCPGGWQEYSVNSPKAMRKLDPAQAPISTAVGVLGMPGFTAYVGLDEIGKPQKGETVVVSAAAGAVGQVVGQIAKLKGCRVVGVAGAEDKCKHVVGAYGFDACVNYKDADFREQLAKACPDGIDVYFENVGGDTFDAVMELVNDFARIPVCGRIAHYNDTEMPQGPDRLPGFMGKVLVKRLLIKGFIQFDYIHRQGDFLKDMPVWISEGKVKYQEDVVEGLENAVSAFQGLLQGKNRGKLLIQVGDDPTKK
;
A
#
# COMPACT_ATOMS: atom_id res chain seq x y z
N VAL A 1 -15.09 -17.54 10.07
CA VAL A 1 -14.18 -17.42 8.93
C VAL A 1 -13.45 -16.10 9.04
N MET A 2 -12.14 -16.08 8.79
CA MET A 2 -11.38 -14.83 8.75
C MET A 2 -11.84 -14.00 7.55
N GLU A 3 -12.02 -12.71 7.76
CA GLU A 3 -12.43 -11.78 6.71
C GLU A 3 -11.29 -11.53 5.72
N GLY A 4 -11.67 -11.22 4.47
CA GLY A 4 -10.73 -10.88 3.42
C GLY A 4 -11.42 -10.72 2.08
N ALA A 5 -10.89 -9.83 1.25
CA ALA A 5 -11.31 -9.71 -0.14
C ALA A 5 -10.69 -10.85 -0.95
N THR A 6 -11.50 -11.45 -1.82
CA THR A 6 -11.09 -12.55 -2.69
C THR A 6 -11.47 -12.26 -4.13
N VAL A 7 -10.72 -12.83 -5.05
CA VAL A 7 -11.08 -12.95 -6.45
C VAL A 7 -11.31 -14.42 -6.77
N GLY A 8 -12.31 -14.70 -7.58
CA GLY A 8 -12.66 -16.07 -7.92
C GLY A 8 -13.65 -16.14 -9.07
N GLN A 9 -14.08 -17.36 -9.37
CA GLN A 9 -15.04 -17.64 -10.43
C GLN A 9 -16.38 -18.05 -9.85
N VAL A 10 -17.46 -17.53 -10.41
CA VAL A 10 -18.83 -17.91 -10.05
C VAL A 10 -19.09 -19.34 -10.49
N VAL A 11 -19.36 -20.24 -9.55
CA VAL A 11 -19.69 -21.65 -9.82
C VAL A 11 -21.21 -21.87 -9.95
N GLU A 12 -22.01 -21.09 -9.22
CA GLU A 12 -23.48 -21.09 -9.30
C GLU A 12 -24.00 -19.69 -9.02
N SER A 13 -25.08 -19.28 -9.70
CA SER A 13 -25.75 -18.01 -9.46
C SER A 13 -27.26 -18.13 -9.52
N ARG A 14 -27.93 -17.47 -8.56
CA ARG A 14 -29.40 -17.24 -8.56
C ARG A 14 -29.75 -15.78 -8.90
N SER A 15 -28.75 -14.96 -9.21
CA SER A 15 -28.91 -13.55 -9.60
C SER A 15 -28.90 -13.41 -11.12
N GLY A 16 -29.69 -12.50 -11.65
CA GLY A 16 -29.62 -12.13 -13.05
C GLY A 16 -28.37 -11.33 -13.43
N ASP A 17 -27.65 -10.76 -12.44
CA ASP A 17 -26.47 -9.93 -12.68
C ASP A 17 -25.21 -10.77 -12.93
N PHE A 18 -25.17 -12.01 -12.45
CA PHE A 18 -24.02 -12.91 -12.53
C PHE A 18 -24.42 -14.28 -13.08
N LYS A 19 -23.51 -14.87 -13.84
CA LYS A 19 -23.66 -16.23 -14.39
C LYS A 19 -22.45 -17.08 -14.03
N GLN A 20 -22.61 -18.40 -14.08
CA GLN A 20 -21.52 -19.35 -13.96
C GLN A 20 -20.40 -19.00 -14.94
N GLY A 21 -19.16 -19.02 -14.45
CA GLY A 21 -17.96 -18.66 -15.22
C GLY A 21 -17.53 -17.19 -15.11
N ASP A 22 -18.40 -16.29 -14.63
CA ASP A 22 -17.99 -14.90 -14.41
C ASP A 22 -16.90 -14.82 -13.33
N TYR A 23 -15.90 -13.95 -13.56
CA TYR A 23 -14.90 -13.62 -12.56
C TYR A 23 -15.35 -12.45 -11.70
N VAL A 24 -15.09 -12.53 -10.41
CA VAL A 24 -15.60 -11.54 -9.44
C VAL A 24 -14.60 -11.23 -8.34
N LEU A 25 -14.64 -9.99 -7.87
CA LEU A 25 -14.12 -9.58 -6.58
C LEU A 25 -15.25 -9.59 -5.58
N CYS A 26 -15.05 -10.22 -4.41
CA CYS A 26 -16.06 -10.31 -3.36
C CYS A 26 -15.42 -10.38 -1.95
N PRO A 27 -16.20 -10.18 -0.88
CA PRO A 27 -15.75 -10.39 0.51
C PRO A 27 -15.81 -11.88 0.88
N GLY A 28 -15.10 -12.73 0.11
CA GLY A 28 -15.17 -14.18 0.25
C GLY A 28 -14.60 -14.75 1.53
N GLY A 29 -13.66 -14.03 2.17
CA GLY A 29 -12.95 -14.52 3.37
C GLY A 29 -11.96 -15.65 3.06
N TRP A 30 -11.40 -16.25 4.11
CA TRP A 30 -10.40 -17.33 3.99
C TRP A 30 -11.11 -18.68 3.85
N GLN A 31 -11.51 -19.01 2.65
CA GLN A 31 -12.23 -20.25 2.33
C GLN A 31 -12.18 -20.53 0.82
N GLU A 32 -12.39 -21.78 0.45
CA GLU A 32 -12.40 -22.22 -0.95
C GLU A 32 -13.64 -21.74 -1.71
N TYR A 33 -14.80 -21.76 -1.05
CA TYR A 33 -16.08 -21.34 -1.62
C TYR A 33 -16.79 -20.39 -0.66
N SER A 34 -17.45 -19.39 -1.22
CA SER A 34 -18.24 -18.43 -0.46
C SER A 34 -19.57 -18.13 -1.16
N VAL A 35 -20.59 -17.82 -0.37
CA VAL A 35 -21.87 -17.32 -0.87
C VAL A 35 -21.93 -15.83 -0.59
N ASN A 36 -22.10 -15.03 -1.63
CA ASN A 36 -22.09 -13.59 -1.52
C ASN A 36 -23.34 -12.96 -2.12
N SER A 37 -23.75 -11.81 -1.57
CA SER A 37 -24.80 -10.98 -2.17
C SER A 37 -24.26 -10.31 -3.44
N PRO A 38 -25.04 -10.25 -4.53
CA PRO A 38 -24.65 -9.53 -5.75
C PRO A 38 -24.22 -8.08 -5.50
N LYS A 39 -24.82 -7.41 -4.52
CA LYS A 39 -24.49 -6.02 -4.14
C LYS A 39 -23.09 -5.86 -3.56
N ALA A 40 -22.50 -6.93 -3.02
CA ALA A 40 -21.17 -6.95 -2.44
C ALA A 40 -20.09 -7.41 -3.43
N MET A 41 -20.46 -7.66 -4.68
CA MET A 41 -19.58 -8.24 -5.69
C MET A 41 -19.33 -7.25 -6.82
N ARG A 42 -18.14 -7.33 -7.40
CA ARG A 42 -17.77 -6.60 -8.61
C ARG A 42 -17.29 -7.59 -9.68
N LYS A 43 -17.91 -7.53 -10.87
CA LYS A 43 -17.46 -8.32 -12.02
C LYS A 43 -16.10 -7.87 -12.48
N LEU A 44 -15.23 -8.80 -12.84
CA LEU A 44 -13.90 -8.58 -13.36
C LEU A 44 -13.83 -9.01 -14.83
N ASP A 45 -13.05 -8.30 -15.60
CA ASP A 45 -12.73 -8.66 -16.98
C ASP A 45 -11.27 -9.17 -17.05
N PRO A 46 -11.05 -10.48 -17.19
CA PRO A 46 -9.71 -11.06 -17.24
C PRO A 46 -8.94 -10.68 -18.51
N ALA A 47 -9.60 -10.10 -19.53
CA ALA A 47 -8.92 -9.58 -20.70
C ALA A 47 -8.17 -8.28 -20.43
N GLN A 48 -8.58 -7.52 -19.41
CA GLN A 48 -7.94 -6.26 -19.03
C GLN A 48 -6.71 -6.47 -18.17
N ALA A 49 -6.75 -7.41 -17.21
CA ALA A 49 -5.63 -7.72 -16.33
C ALA A 49 -5.86 -9.06 -15.62
N PRO A 50 -4.81 -9.72 -15.08
CA PRO A 50 -4.95 -10.87 -14.20
C PRO A 50 -5.91 -10.55 -13.04
N ILE A 51 -6.81 -11.47 -12.70
CA ILE A 51 -7.83 -11.23 -11.66
C ILE A 51 -7.23 -10.92 -10.29
N SER A 52 -6.04 -11.44 -9.98
CA SER A 52 -5.29 -11.17 -8.75
C SER A 52 -5.06 -9.67 -8.52
N THR A 53 -4.89 -8.89 -9.59
CA THR A 53 -4.68 -7.43 -9.51
C THR A 53 -5.83 -6.70 -8.83
N ALA A 54 -7.05 -7.25 -8.88
CA ALA A 54 -8.24 -6.65 -8.27
C ALA A 54 -8.23 -6.68 -6.72
N VAL A 55 -7.37 -7.50 -6.09
CA VAL A 55 -7.08 -7.45 -4.64
C VAL A 55 -5.74 -6.78 -4.34
N GLY A 56 -5.06 -6.26 -5.34
CA GLY A 56 -3.76 -5.59 -5.28
C GLY A 56 -3.78 -4.20 -5.93
N VAL A 57 -2.99 -4.07 -7.00
CA VAL A 57 -2.73 -2.80 -7.69
C VAL A 57 -3.98 -2.17 -8.34
N LEU A 58 -4.93 -2.96 -8.81
CA LEU A 58 -6.25 -2.51 -9.33
C LEU A 58 -7.39 -2.65 -8.30
N GLY A 59 -7.04 -2.88 -7.05
CA GLY A 59 -7.96 -3.02 -5.93
C GLY A 59 -7.72 -2.01 -4.83
N MET A 60 -8.10 -2.41 -3.61
CA MET A 60 -8.02 -1.56 -2.42
C MET A 60 -6.60 -0.98 -2.17
N PRO A 61 -5.51 -1.74 -2.25
CA PRO A 61 -4.17 -1.17 -2.03
C PRO A 61 -3.78 -0.11 -3.05
N GLY A 62 -4.05 -0.34 -4.35
CA GLY A 62 -3.78 0.64 -5.39
C GLY A 62 -4.63 1.90 -5.25
N PHE A 63 -5.92 1.74 -4.95
CA PHE A 63 -6.84 2.85 -4.72
C PHE A 63 -6.46 3.66 -3.47
N THR A 64 -6.05 2.99 -2.39
CA THR A 64 -5.53 3.65 -1.18
C THR A 64 -4.31 4.52 -1.49
N ALA A 65 -3.37 3.99 -2.26
CA ALA A 65 -2.20 4.75 -2.70
C ALA A 65 -2.59 5.98 -3.52
N TYR A 66 -3.50 5.79 -4.48
CA TYR A 66 -3.97 6.85 -5.39
C TYR A 66 -4.64 8.00 -4.62
N VAL A 67 -5.65 7.71 -3.79
CA VAL A 67 -6.39 8.76 -3.08
C VAL A 67 -5.59 9.37 -1.94
N GLY A 68 -4.83 8.58 -1.19
CA GLY A 68 -4.01 9.11 -0.10
C GLY A 68 -2.96 10.11 -0.60
N LEU A 69 -2.34 9.80 -1.74
CA LEU A 69 -1.36 10.69 -2.35
C LEU A 69 -2.04 11.92 -3.00
N ASP A 70 -3.13 11.72 -3.73
CA ASP A 70 -3.76 12.77 -4.55
C ASP A 70 -4.61 13.75 -3.71
N GLU A 71 -5.33 13.24 -2.69
CA GLU A 71 -6.26 14.04 -1.89
C GLU A 71 -5.61 14.68 -0.65
N ILE A 72 -4.56 14.04 -0.11
CA ILE A 72 -3.94 14.46 1.15
C ILE A 72 -2.49 14.88 0.92
N GLY A 73 -1.68 14.00 0.35
CA GLY A 73 -0.27 14.26 0.06
C GLY A 73 -0.06 15.42 -0.90
N LYS A 74 -0.85 15.48 -1.97
CA LYS A 74 -0.84 16.53 -3.02
C LYS A 74 0.58 16.93 -3.45
N PRO A 75 1.45 15.95 -3.78
CA PRO A 75 2.84 16.25 -4.05
C PRO A 75 2.98 17.12 -5.31
N GLN A 76 3.88 18.08 -5.24
CA GLN A 76 4.21 18.96 -6.35
C GLN A 76 5.52 18.52 -7.00
N LYS A 77 5.70 18.84 -8.28
CA LYS A 77 6.93 18.57 -9.01
C LYS A 77 8.15 19.15 -8.26
N GLY A 78 9.16 18.32 -8.06
CA GLY A 78 10.40 18.70 -7.38
C GLY A 78 10.38 18.46 -5.86
N GLU A 79 9.22 18.20 -5.26
CA GLU A 79 9.14 17.87 -3.84
C GLU A 79 9.69 16.47 -3.53
N THR A 80 10.11 16.28 -2.28
CA THR A 80 10.56 14.99 -1.76
C THR A 80 9.40 14.25 -1.10
N VAL A 81 9.12 13.06 -1.60
CA VAL A 81 8.11 12.13 -1.07
C VAL A 81 8.83 10.96 -0.42
N VAL A 82 8.60 10.75 0.88
CA VAL A 82 9.04 9.55 1.60
C VAL A 82 7.88 8.57 1.75
N VAL A 83 8.15 7.29 1.55
CA VAL A 83 7.14 6.22 1.64
C VAL A 83 7.64 5.14 2.59
N SER A 84 6.98 4.93 3.72
CA SER A 84 7.25 3.80 4.60
C SER A 84 6.60 2.52 4.06
N ALA A 85 7.19 1.35 4.38
CA ALA A 85 6.84 0.06 3.79
C ALA A 85 6.82 0.11 2.25
N ALA A 86 7.86 0.73 1.65
CA ALA A 86 7.95 1.05 0.24
C ALA A 86 7.83 -0.17 -0.69
N ALA A 87 8.27 -1.34 -0.26
CA ALA A 87 8.14 -2.60 -1.00
C ALA A 87 6.80 -3.33 -0.77
N GLY A 88 5.88 -2.74 -0.01
CA GLY A 88 4.56 -3.31 0.28
C GLY A 88 3.52 -3.01 -0.80
N ALA A 89 2.31 -3.57 -0.64
CA ALA A 89 1.24 -3.47 -1.63
C ALA A 89 0.81 -2.01 -1.94
N VAL A 90 0.77 -1.15 -0.94
CA VAL A 90 0.44 0.28 -1.07
C VAL A 90 1.70 1.07 -1.45
N GLY A 91 2.81 0.87 -0.71
CA GLY A 91 4.02 1.68 -0.84
C GLY A 91 4.64 1.63 -2.24
N GLN A 92 4.66 0.46 -2.88
CA GLN A 92 5.17 0.32 -4.25
C GLN A 92 4.39 1.18 -5.26
N VAL A 93 3.09 1.38 -5.05
CA VAL A 93 2.24 2.19 -5.93
C VAL A 93 2.41 3.68 -5.64
N VAL A 94 2.41 4.06 -4.36
CA VAL A 94 2.57 5.46 -3.91
C VAL A 94 3.80 6.10 -4.54
N GLY A 95 4.95 5.44 -4.43
CA GLY A 95 6.19 6.04 -4.92
C GLY A 95 6.22 6.18 -6.43
N GLN A 96 5.67 5.21 -7.17
CA GLN A 96 5.60 5.30 -8.63
C GLN A 96 4.66 6.42 -9.08
N ILE A 97 3.51 6.61 -8.44
CA ILE A 97 2.63 7.76 -8.72
C ILE A 97 3.36 9.08 -8.42
N ALA A 98 4.10 9.15 -7.30
CA ALA A 98 4.91 10.33 -6.98
C ALA A 98 5.99 10.60 -8.04
N LYS A 99 6.63 9.54 -8.58
CA LYS A 99 7.57 9.67 -9.71
C LYS A 99 6.87 10.23 -10.96
N LEU A 100 5.67 9.77 -11.29
CA LEU A 100 4.89 10.30 -12.42
C LEU A 100 4.55 11.79 -12.24
N LYS A 101 4.42 12.26 -11.00
CA LYS A 101 4.23 13.67 -10.66
C LYS A 101 5.54 14.48 -10.65
N GLY A 102 6.69 13.86 -10.93
CA GLY A 102 7.99 14.51 -11.00
C GLY A 102 8.65 14.80 -9.65
N CYS A 103 8.31 14.01 -8.63
CA CYS A 103 8.89 14.11 -7.29
C CYS A 103 10.20 13.33 -7.18
N ARG A 104 11.04 13.74 -6.22
CA ARG A 104 12.05 12.87 -5.64
C ARG A 104 11.36 11.89 -4.70
N VAL A 105 11.66 10.59 -4.83
CA VAL A 105 10.99 9.55 -4.03
C VAL A 105 12.00 8.72 -3.27
N VAL A 106 11.85 8.66 -1.96
CA VAL A 106 12.68 7.86 -1.05
C VAL A 106 11.82 6.81 -0.37
N GLY A 107 12.20 5.55 -0.51
CA GLY A 107 11.54 4.43 0.16
C GLY A 107 12.18 4.14 1.51
N VAL A 108 11.38 3.60 2.43
CA VAL A 108 11.85 2.95 3.65
C VAL A 108 11.34 1.52 3.66
N ALA A 109 12.25 0.54 3.79
CA ALA A 109 11.93 -0.89 3.80
C ALA A 109 12.77 -1.62 4.86
N GLY A 110 12.48 -2.89 5.12
CA GLY A 110 13.11 -3.63 6.24
C GLY A 110 14.13 -4.67 5.80
N ALA A 111 14.68 -4.56 4.59
CA ALA A 111 15.76 -5.42 4.09
C ALA A 111 16.43 -4.79 2.88
N GLU A 112 17.72 -5.04 2.73
CA GLU A 112 18.57 -4.49 1.65
C GLU A 112 18.09 -4.91 0.25
N ASP A 113 17.69 -6.18 0.09
CA ASP A 113 17.16 -6.70 -1.18
C ASP A 113 15.83 -6.03 -1.58
N LYS A 114 15.00 -5.65 -0.59
CA LYS A 114 13.78 -4.87 -0.82
C LYS A 114 14.10 -3.45 -1.26
N CYS A 115 15.09 -2.82 -0.63
CA CYS A 115 15.56 -1.49 -1.02
C CYS A 115 16.11 -1.50 -2.46
N LYS A 116 16.95 -2.47 -2.81
CA LYS A 116 17.45 -2.65 -4.18
C LYS A 116 16.33 -2.85 -5.19
N HIS A 117 15.33 -3.66 -4.84
CA HIS A 117 14.18 -3.90 -5.69
C HIS A 117 13.36 -2.61 -5.93
N VAL A 118 13.07 -1.87 -4.88
CA VAL A 118 12.29 -0.62 -4.95
C VAL A 118 12.97 0.42 -5.85
N VAL A 119 14.29 0.56 -5.74
CA VAL A 119 15.05 1.46 -6.60
C VAL A 119 15.11 0.92 -8.03
N GLY A 120 15.50 -0.33 -8.21
CA GLY A 120 15.74 -0.91 -9.54
C GLY A 120 14.48 -1.18 -10.36
N ALA A 121 13.40 -1.65 -9.70
CA ALA A 121 12.17 -2.03 -10.38
C ALA A 121 11.17 -0.88 -10.50
N TYR A 122 11.04 -0.05 -9.44
CA TYR A 122 10.00 0.99 -9.36
C TYR A 122 10.54 2.40 -9.60
N GLY A 123 11.86 2.55 -9.77
CA GLY A 123 12.49 3.82 -10.11
C GLY A 123 12.49 4.86 -8.98
N PHE A 124 12.45 4.43 -7.71
CA PHE A 124 12.67 5.33 -6.59
C PHE A 124 14.10 5.87 -6.64
N ASP A 125 14.29 7.10 -6.20
CA ASP A 125 15.62 7.74 -6.22
C ASP A 125 16.56 7.18 -5.15
N ALA A 126 16.00 6.70 -4.02
CA ALA A 126 16.71 5.99 -2.97
C ALA A 126 15.74 5.09 -2.18
N CYS A 127 16.30 4.13 -1.44
CA CYS A 127 15.57 3.40 -0.42
C CYS A 127 16.52 3.08 0.73
N VAL A 128 16.03 3.23 1.96
CA VAL A 128 16.82 3.07 3.18
C VAL A 128 16.25 1.92 4.01
N ASN A 129 17.15 1.08 4.52
CA ASN A 129 16.75 -0.02 5.39
C ASN A 129 16.62 0.48 6.85
N TYR A 130 15.40 0.49 7.39
CA TYR A 130 15.14 0.97 8.75
C TYR A 130 15.77 0.13 9.86
N LYS A 131 16.31 -1.05 9.53
CA LYS A 131 16.98 -1.94 10.49
C LYS A 131 18.49 -1.64 10.63
N ASP A 132 19.03 -0.79 9.77
CA ASP A 132 20.45 -0.44 9.83
C ASP A 132 20.70 0.51 10.99
N ALA A 133 21.83 0.35 11.66
CA ALA A 133 22.19 1.15 12.84
C ALA A 133 22.28 2.66 12.54
N ASP A 134 22.65 3.01 11.31
CA ASP A 134 22.78 4.39 10.81
C ASP A 134 21.57 4.84 9.97
N PHE A 135 20.40 4.20 10.14
CA PHE A 135 19.17 4.49 9.39
C PHE A 135 18.84 5.99 9.31
N ARG A 136 18.90 6.71 10.45
CA ARG A 136 18.58 8.15 10.49
C ARG A 136 19.53 8.98 9.64
N GLU A 137 20.84 8.65 9.66
CA GLU A 137 21.84 9.32 8.83
C GLU A 137 21.64 9.02 7.35
N GLN A 138 21.35 7.76 7.01
CA GLN A 138 21.05 7.36 5.63
C GLN A 138 19.80 8.06 5.11
N LEU A 139 18.73 8.16 5.92
CA LEU A 139 17.52 8.87 5.55
C LEU A 139 17.78 10.37 5.32
N ALA A 140 18.54 11.01 6.20
CA ALA A 140 18.92 12.42 6.04
C ALA A 140 19.73 12.65 4.75
N LYS A 141 20.67 11.77 4.44
CA LYS A 141 21.44 11.83 3.17
C LYS A 141 20.54 11.60 1.93
N ALA A 142 19.53 10.73 2.04
CA ALA A 142 18.58 10.47 0.97
C ALA A 142 17.61 11.63 0.73
N CYS A 143 17.38 12.47 1.76
CA CYS A 143 16.46 13.61 1.74
C CYS A 143 17.21 14.94 2.02
N PRO A 144 18.17 15.36 1.17
CA PRO A 144 19.03 16.53 1.45
C PRO A 144 18.25 17.83 1.56
N ASP A 145 17.11 17.95 0.89
CA ASP A 145 16.24 19.12 0.89
C ASP A 145 15.06 18.99 1.86
N GLY A 146 15.10 18.00 2.76
CA GLY A 146 14.01 17.68 3.68
C GLY A 146 12.90 16.87 3.04
N ILE A 147 11.75 16.76 3.73
CA ILE A 147 10.62 15.90 3.34
C ILE A 147 9.35 16.73 3.25
N ASP A 148 8.72 16.79 2.08
CA ASP A 148 7.50 17.56 1.82
C ASP A 148 6.24 16.71 1.97
N VAL A 149 6.33 15.41 1.61
CA VAL A 149 5.23 14.46 1.78
C VAL A 149 5.76 13.17 2.41
N TYR A 150 5.11 12.72 3.47
CA TYR A 150 5.38 11.42 4.05
C TYR A 150 4.15 10.53 4.01
N PHE A 151 4.18 9.50 3.18
CA PHE A 151 3.10 8.52 3.13
C PHE A 151 3.32 7.46 4.22
N GLU A 152 2.53 7.58 5.29
CA GLU A 152 2.72 6.82 6.52
C GLU A 152 1.95 5.50 6.51
N ASN A 153 2.69 4.38 6.58
CA ASN A 153 2.15 3.02 6.68
C ASN A 153 2.58 2.27 7.94
N VAL A 154 3.55 2.77 8.70
CA VAL A 154 4.30 1.97 9.68
C VAL A 154 4.18 2.47 11.11
N GLY A 155 4.45 3.75 11.37
CA GLY A 155 4.61 4.30 12.73
C GLY A 155 5.98 4.04 13.34
N GLY A 156 6.08 4.12 14.66
CA GLY A 156 7.27 3.79 15.45
C GLY A 156 8.52 4.59 15.06
N ASP A 157 9.69 3.97 15.13
CA ASP A 157 10.98 4.63 14.88
C ASP A 157 11.12 5.21 13.47
N THR A 158 10.43 4.63 12.48
CA THR A 158 10.40 5.17 11.12
C THR A 158 9.70 6.53 11.10
N PHE A 159 8.55 6.63 11.75
CA PHE A 159 7.83 7.91 11.89
C PHE A 159 8.68 8.95 12.61
N ASP A 160 9.30 8.58 13.73
CA ASP A 160 10.16 9.49 14.51
C ASP A 160 11.32 10.04 13.66
N ALA A 161 12.00 9.18 12.89
CA ALA A 161 13.10 9.58 12.03
C ALA A 161 12.65 10.54 10.91
N VAL A 162 11.53 10.25 10.26
CA VAL A 162 10.96 11.12 9.22
C VAL A 162 10.58 12.47 9.79
N MET A 163 9.99 12.50 10.99
CA MET A 163 9.58 13.75 11.64
C MET A 163 10.75 14.67 11.98
N GLU A 164 11.98 14.20 12.03
CA GLU A 164 13.17 15.04 12.19
C GLU A 164 13.50 15.86 10.93
N LEU A 165 13.08 15.35 9.75
CA LEU A 165 13.46 15.89 8.45
C LEU A 165 12.31 16.60 7.70
N VAL A 166 11.09 16.65 8.26
CA VAL A 166 9.95 17.27 7.60
C VAL A 166 10.14 18.77 7.36
N ASN A 167 9.77 19.20 6.18
CA ASN A 167 9.73 20.61 5.80
C ASN A 167 8.53 21.33 6.43
N ASP A 168 8.55 22.66 6.36
CA ASP A 168 7.40 23.48 6.67
C ASP A 168 6.26 23.14 5.70
N PHE A 169 5.02 23.06 6.20
CA PHE A 169 3.82 22.68 5.45
C PHE A 169 3.84 21.24 4.88
N ALA A 170 4.69 20.36 5.41
CA ALA A 170 4.69 18.97 4.99
C ALA A 170 3.32 18.31 5.22
N ARG A 171 2.98 17.35 4.35
CA ARG A 171 1.69 16.66 4.34
C ARG A 171 1.92 15.17 4.62
N ILE A 172 1.18 14.64 5.60
CA ILE A 172 1.33 13.27 6.07
C ILE A 172 -0.01 12.54 5.98
N PRO A 173 -0.30 11.88 4.84
CA PRO A 173 -1.40 10.91 4.77
C PRO A 173 -1.08 9.71 5.65
N VAL A 174 -1.88 9.50 6.71
CA VAL A 174 -1.74 8.38 7.63
C VAL A 174 -2.62 7.24 7.13
N CYS A 175 -2.00 6.30 6.43
CA CYS A 175 -2.64 5.13 5.82
C CYS A 175 -2.67 3.93 6.77
N GLY A 176 -1.63 3.77 7.58
CA GLY A 176 -1.48 2.63 8.48
C GLY A 176 -0.44 2.86 9.56
N ARG A 177 -0.39 1.92 10.49
CA ARG A 177 0.60 1.91 11.58
C ARG A 177 0.99 0.47 11.92
N ILE A 178 1.48 -0.29 10.94
CA ILE A 178 1.68 -1.73 11.07
C ILE A 178 2.67 -2.12 12.18
N ALA A 179 3.59 -1.22 12.57
CA ALA A 179 4.48 -1.44 13.70
C ALA A 179 3.72 -1.67 15.03
N HIS A 180 2.47 -1.20 15.12
CA HIS A 180 1.62 -1.22 16.33
C HIS A 180 0.42 -2.16 16.22
N TYR A 181 0.28 -2.97 15.16
CA TYR A 181 -0.91 -3.82 15.00
C TYR A 181 -0.94 -5.01 15.96
N ASN A 182 0.23 -5.38 16.52
CA ASN A 182 0.34 -6.45 17.51
C ASN A 182 0.45 -5.93 18.96
N ASP A 183 0.39 -4.61 19.18
CA ASP A 183 0.47 -4.04 20.52
C ASP A 183 -0.79 -4.39 21.30
N THR A 184 -0.62 -5.01 22.45
CA THR A 184 -1.71 -5.35 23.38
C THR A 184 -1.88 -4.30 24.48
N GLU A 185 -0.91 -3.41 24.64
CA GLU A 185 -0.87 -2.34 25.61
C GLU A 185 -0.37 -1.04 24.97
N MET A 186 -0.63 0.08 25.60
CA MET A 186 -0.08 1.37 25.17
C MET A 186 1.45 1.34 25.29
N PRO A 187 2.20 1.89 24.31
CA PRO A 187 3.65 1.97 24.39
C PRO A 187 4.11 2.64 25.69
N GLN A 188 5.04 1.99 26.38
CA GLN A 188 5.65 2.55 27.58
C GLN A 188 6.73 3.58 27.18
N GLY A 189 6.91 4.62 27.98
CA GLY A 189 7.96 5.61 27.77
C GLY A 189 7.53 7.03 28.13
N PRO A 190 8.39 8.02 27.87
CA PRO A 190 8.04 9.42 28.10
C PRO A 190 6.89 9.85 27.17
N ASP A 191 6.05 10.75 27.67
CA ASP A 191 5.01 11.38 26.85
C ASP A 191 5.66 12.23 25.74
N ARG A 192 5.53 11.79 24.50
CA ARG A 192 6.08 12.46 23.31
C ARG A 192 5.10 13.46 22.67
N LEU A 193 3.84 13.46 23.13
CA LEU A 193 2.79 14.28 22.54
C LEU A 193 3.09 15.79 22.57
N PRO A 194 3.60 16.38 23.67
CA PRO A 194 3.90 17.81 23.70
C PRO A 194 4.93 18.22 22.65
N GLY A 195 6.01 17.43 22.48
CA GLY A 195 7.04 17.67 21.46
C GLY A 195 6.50 17.53 20.04
N PHE A 196 5.68 16.51 19.82
CA PHE A 196 5.02 16.27 18.54
C PHE A 196 4.08 17.43 18.17
N MET A 197 3.20 17.87 19.09
CA MET A 197 2.30 18.99 18.86
C MET A 197 3.04 20.31 18.63
N GLY A 198 4.16 20.51 19.33
CA GLY A 198 5.07 21.64 19.07
C GLY A 198 5.59 21.63 17.65
N LYS A 199 6.02 20.47 17.13
CA LYS A 199 6.50 20.31 15.76
C LYS A 199 5.36 20.54 14.74
N VAL A 200 4.17 20.00 14.99
CA VAL A 200 2.98 20.24 14.15
C VAL A 200 2.71 21.74 14.01
N LEU A 201 2.73 22.47 15.14
CA LEU A 201 2.50 23.91 15.16
C LEU A 201 3.60 24.67 14.40
N VAL A 202 4.86 24.44 14.76
CA VAL A 202 5.99 25.22 14.21
C VAL A 202 6.19 24.95 12.72
N LYS A 203 6.03 23.71 12.29
CA LYS A 203 6.16 23.29 10.90
C LYS A 203 4.85 23.44 10.10
N ARG A 204 3.72 23.83 10.74
CA ARG A 204 2.38 23.95 10.13
C ARG A 204 1.99 22.70 9.35
N LEU A 205 2.22 21.51 9.95
CA LEU A 205 2.02 20.22 9.31
C LEU A 205 0.54 19.92 9.08
N LEU A 206 0.23 19.29 7.95
CA LEU A 206 -1.05 18.64 7.70
C LEU A 206 -0.89 17.13 7.93
N ILE A 207 -1.46 16.62 9.00
CA ILE A 207 -1.48 15.18 9.30
C ILE A 207 -2.92 14.72 9.24
N LYS A 208 -3.23 13.80 8.32
CA LYS A 208 -4.61 13.35 8.09
C LYS A 208 -4.67 11.83 7.96
N GLY A 209 -5.40 11.20 8.89
CA GLY A 209 -5.85 9.82 8.73
C GLY A 209 -6.93 9.71 7.66
N PHE A 210 -6.99 8.57 6.96
CA PHE A 210 -8.02 8.33 5.96
C PHE A 210 -8.31 6.84 5.79
N ILE A 211 -9.54 6.56 5.39
CA ILE A 211 -9.99 5.26 4.92
C ILE A 211 -10.42 5.42 3.45
N GLN A 212 -9.94 4.55 2.59
CA GLN A 212 -10.16 4.68 1.14
C GLN A 212 -11.65 4.71 0.74
N PHE A 213 -12.54 4.15 1.56
CA PHE A 213 -13.99 4.18 1.31
C PHE A 213 -14.58 5.59 1.37
N ASP A 214 -13.98 6.53 2.09
CA ASP A 214 -14.42 7.92 2.13
C ASP A 214 -14.23 8.63 0.77
N TYR A 215 -13.40 8.04 -0.09
CA TYR A 215 -13.04 8.55 -1.42
C TYR A 215 -13.62 7.72 -2.56
N ILE A 216 -14.64 6.90 -2.32
CA ILE A 216 -15.21 6.00 -3.33
C ILE A 216 -15.65 6.72 -4.61
N HIS A 217 -16.02 7.99 -4.51
CA HIS A 217 -16.35 8.85 -5.64
C HIS A 217 -15.19 9.05 -6.62
N ARG A 218 -13.92 8.82 -6.18
CA ARG A 218 -12.71 8.89 -7.01
C ARG A 218 -12.37 7.55 -7.66
N GLN A 219 -13.13 6.47 -7.38
CA GLN A 219 -12.82 5.13 -7.89
C GLN A 219 -12.86 5.09 -9.44
N GLY A 220 -13.75 5.86 -10.06
CA GLY A 220 -13.81 5.96 -11.52
C GLY A 220 -12.54 6.54 -12.14
N ASP A 221 -11.96 7.58 -11.54
CA ASP A 221 -10.70 8.18 -11.98
C ASP A 221 -9.55 7.17 -11.84
N PHE A 222 -9.46 6.52 -10.69
CA PHE A 222 -8.45 5.49 -10.42
C PHE A 222 -8.51 4.35 -11.45
N LEU A 223 -9.70 3.81 -11.72
CA LEU A 223 -9.88 2.70 -12.67
C LEU A 223 -9.68 3.13 -14.14
N LYS A 224 -9.71 4.41 -14.43
CA LYS A 224 -9.34 4.97 -15.74
C LYS A 224 -7.82 5.10 -15.86
N ASP A 225 -7.15 5.64 -14.84
CA ASP A 225 -5.73 5.99 -14.91
C ASP A 225 -4.81 4.77 -14.69
N MET A 226 -5.06 3.99 -13.65
CA MET A 226 -4.15 2.94 -13.21
C MET A 226 -3.92 1.83 -14.25
N PRO A 227 -4.94 1.28 -14.93
CA PRO A 227 -4.72 0.29 -15.98
C PRO A 227 -3.85 0.82 -17.12
N VAL A 228 -4.02 2.09 -17.49
CA VAL A 228 -3.19 2.75 -18.51
C VAL A 228 -1.74 2.82 -18.06
N TRP A 229 -1.48 3.29 -16.85
CA TRP A 229 -0.12 3.37 -16.32
C TRP A 229 0.56 2.00 -16.23
N ILE A 230 -0.20 0.96 -15.88
CA ILE A 230 0.33 -0.42 -15.86
C ILE A 230 0.65 -0.90 -17.28
N SER A 231 -0.27 -0.73 -18.24
CA SER A 231 -0.07 -1.17 -19.63
C SER A 231 1.09 -0.46 -20.33
N GLU A 232 1.35 0.80 -19.97
CA GLU A 232 2.48 1.59 -20.45
C GLU A 232 3.80 1.32 -19.69
N GLY A 233 3.78 0.42 -18.69
CA GLY A 233 4.94 0.10 -17.85
C GLY A 233 5.36 1.24 -16.89
N LYS A 234 4.54 2.27 -16.75
CA LYS A 234 4.76 3.41 -15.84
C LYS A 234 4.55 3.05 -14.38
N VAL A 235 3.63 2.12 -14.10
CA VAL A 235 3.41 1.52 -12.79
C VAL A 235 3.60 0.02 -12.92
N LYS A 236 4.54 -0.51 -12.15
CA LYS A 236 4.80 -1.94 -12.01
C LYS A 236 4.31 -2.39 -10.65
N TYR A 237 4.02 -3.67 -10.50
CA TYR A 237 3.60 -4.24 -9.24
C TYR A 237 4.21 -5.61 -9.01
N GLN A 238 4.34 -5.98 -7.75
CA GLN A 238 4.79 -7.30 -7.31
C GLN A 238 3.69 -7.93 -6.47
N GLU A 239 3.38 -9.17 -6.79
CA GLU A 239 2.56 -10.06 -5.96
C GLU A 239 3.45 -11.15 -5.37
N ASP A 240 3.25 -11.42 -4.09
CA ASP A 240 3.91 -12.50 -3.33
C ASP A 240 2.85 -13.57 -3.11
N VAL A 241 2.90 -14.63 -3.91
CA VAL A 241 1.85 -15.66 -3.97
C VAL A 241 2.29 -16.87 -3.18
N VAL A 242 1.48 -17.23 -2.19
CA VAL A 242 1.62 -18.45 -1.41
C VAL A 242 0.49 -19.41 -1.77
N GLU A 243 0.83 -20.61 -2.19
CA GLU A 243 -0.14 -21.63 -2.59
C GLU A 243 -0.74 -22.33 -1.37
N GLY A 244 -2.04 -22.65 -1.44
CA GLY A 244 -2.79 -23.43 -0.47
C GLY A 244 -3.36 -22.62 0.69
N LEU A 245 -4.66 -22.84 0.97
CA LEU A 245 -5.36 -22.18 2.08
C LEU A 245 -4.76 -22.54 3.44
N GLU A 246 -4.21 -23.73 3.59
CA GLU A 246 -3.52 -24.23 4.79
C GLU A 246 -2.31 -23.36 5.18
N ASN A 247 -1.72 -22.66 4.22
CA ASN A 247 -0.58 -21.78 4.44
C ASN A 247 -0.97 -20.33 4.80
N ALA A 248 -2.26 -20.00 4.77
CA ALA A 248 -2.73 -18.63 4.96
C ALA A 248 -2.33 -18.03 6.32
N VAL A 249 -2.41 -18.81 7.40
CA VAL A 249 -2.06 -18.35 8.76
C VAL A 249 -0.58 -18.01 8.85
N SER A 250 0.29 -18.92 8.40
CA SER A 250 1.74 -18.71 8.45
C SER A 250 2.19 -17.55 7.55
N ALA A 251 1.58 -17.40 6.37
CA ALA A 251 1.83 -16.31 5.46
C ALA A 251 1.41 -14.96 6.07
N PHE A 252 0.24 -14.91 6.72
CA PHE A 252 -0.23 -13.71 7.41
C PHE A 252 0.69 -13.31 8.58
N GLN A 253 1.14 -14.28 9.38
CA GLN A 253 2.14 -14.03 10.42
C GLN A 253 3.44 -13.49 9.82
N GLY A 254 3.85 -14.03 8.67
CA GLY A 254 5.01 -13.55 7.91
C GLY A 254 4.85 -12.12 7.42
N LEU A 255 3.66 -11.72 6.98
CA LEU A 255 3.33 -10.35 6.60
C LEU A 255 3.56 -9.36 7.75
N LEU A 256 3.08 -9.69 8.96
CA LEU A 256 3.27 -8.87 10.16
C LEU A 256 4.76 -8.75 10.59
N GLN A 257 5.60 -9.67 10.12
CA GLN A 257 7.05 -9.66 10.31
C GLN A 257 7.80 -9.02 9.13
N GLY A 258 7.05 -8.51 8.13
CA GLY A 258 7.63 -7.89 6.94
C GLY A 258 8.38 -8.87 6.03
N LYS A 259 7.98 -10.14 5.95
CA LYS A 259 8.64 -11.15 5.10
C LYS A 259 8.22 -11.04 3.62
N ASN A 260 7.01 -10.54 3.36
CA ASN A 260 6.46 -10.42 2.01
C ASN A 260 7.18 -9.38 1.15
N ARG A 261 7.11 -9.56 -0.16
CA ARG A 261 7.50 -8.56 -1.15
C ARG A 261 6.30 -8.26 -2.06
N GLY A 262 5.83 -7.00 -2.03
CA GLY A 262 4.61 -6.61 -2.74
C GLY A 262 3.34 -7.02 -2.01
N LYS A 263 2.29 -7.32 -2.78
CA LYS A 263 1.00 -7.76 -2.27
C LYS A 263 1.04 -9.25 -1.95
N LEU A 264 0.93 -9.62 -0.66
CA LEU A 264 0.74 -11.01 -0.27
C LEU A 264 -0.63 -11.52 -0.71
N LEU A 265 -0.65 -12.65 -1.39
CA LEU A 265 -1.83 -13.35 -1.86
C LEU A 265 -1.75 -14.83 -1.46
N ILE A 266 -2.90 -15.40 -1.12
CA ILE A 266 -3.04 -16.85 -0.94
C ILE A 266 -3.79 -17.39 -2.15
N GLN A 267 -3.14 -18.23 -2.93
CA GLN A 267 -3.75 -18.91 -4.05
C GLN A 267 -4.44 -20.17 -3.57
N VAL A 268 -5.77 -20.18 -3.59
CA VAL A 268 -6.60 -21.29 -3.10
C VAL A 268 -6.96 -22.26 -4.21
N GLY A 269 -7.03 -21.77 -5.45
CA GLY A 269 -7.31 -22.58 -6.63
C GLY A 269 -6.55 -22.03 -7.84
N ASP A 270 -6.67 -22.73 -8.96
CA ASP A 270 -6.02 -22.32 -10.21
C ASP A 270 -6.47 -20.93 -10.66
N ASP A 271 -5.53 -20.13 -11.15
CA ASP A 271 -5.82 -18.85 -11.80
C ASP A 271 -5.67 -18.99 -13.32
N PRO A 272 -6.76 -19.25 -14.05
CA PRO A 272 -6.71 -19.42 -15.49
C PRO A 272 -6.43 -18.12 -16.26
N THR A 273 -6.37 -17.00 -15.56
CA THR A 273 -6.08 -15.67 -16.15
C THR A 273 -4.60 -15.29 -16.11
N LYS A 274 -3.78 -16.02 -15.36
CA LYS A 274 -2.31 -15.92 -15.41
C LYS A 274 -1.82 -16.60 -16.69
N LYS A 275 -1.15 -15.84 -17.53
CA LYS A 275 -0.45 -16.34 -18.70
C LYS A 275 1.03 -16.58 -18.40
#